data_6920334d1562fddd3dc83ee07163f6f4
#
_entry.id   6920334d1562fddd3dc83ee07163f6f4
#
_cell.length_a   1.000
_cell.length_b   1.000
_cell.length_c   1.000
_cell.angle_alpha   90.00
_cell.angle_beta   90.00
_cell.angle_gamma   90.00
#
_symmetry.space_group_name_H-M   'P 1'
#
loop_
_entity.id
_entity.type
_entity.pdbx_description
1 polymer ?
#
loop_
_entity_poly.entity_id
_entity_poly.type
_entity_poly.pdbx_seq_one_letter_code
_entity_poly.pdbx_strand_id
1 'polypeptide(L)'
;MRGMKPIAMETSFRFAAASTRRPFRTMCGGAFFAMATIAACTAWGGTDDGPGTFFEPAAGTGNAVAVVTAPTNAVTQRRVAFLGGSITEMDGFRPLVMKALRARFPDVSFVEIAAGLSSTCSDAGAFRLEEEVLSKGVPDLLVAEFAVNDDQDGGFDRSRCVRGLEGVLRRMRLANPQAALVVGLFVNKGQYDQLLRGETPLPYAAHAAVAKHYGAAVADVGSALAASAKAGGMDWSVYRDCHPSPEGCRMAAKVVEAAIDRVFDPRTQAKAQPLPPPLDATSYFASRRVPNAAISSPDGGWTLAQPDWSKIPGHVRAHDRVGEVWSSCTAGAALEVSFTGTTLAAYMTTGPDAGALEVSIDGGAPHLLKFRRWESLHYPFAAILAEGLTDGPHRARLVVREDRRDGKPTSTIRLHRLYENGLRAAVRRDSREACRR
;
A
#
# COMPACT_ATOMS: atom_id res chain seq x y z
N MET A 1 -51.74 9.27 -18.53
CA MET A 1 -50.28 9.29 -18.39
C MET A 1 -49.95 8.72 -17.02
N ARG A 2 -49.49 7.47 -16.97
CA ARG A 2 -49.22 6.73 -15.72
C ARG A 2 -47.68 6.73 -15.51
N GLY A 3 -47.26 7.22 -14.33
CA GLY A 3 -45.85 7.30 -13.96
C GLY A 3 -45.24 5.92 -13.69
N MET A 4 -44.08 5.68 -14.29
CA MET A 4 -43.22 4.53 -14.00
C MET A 4 -42.32 4.86 -12.81
N LYS A 5 -42.38 4.01 -11.76
CA LYS A 5 -41.40 4.00 -10.65
C LYS A 5 -40.18 3.19 -11.06
N PRO A 6 -38.95 3.56 -10.65
CA PRO A 6 -37.79 2.74 -10.87
C PRO A 6 -37.75 1.55 -9.89
N ILE A 7 -37.42 0.37 -10.40
CA ILE A 7 -37.24 -0.88 -9.67
C ILE A 7 -35.82 -0.91 -9.15
N ALA A 8 -35.64 -0.96 -7.84
CA ALA A 8 -34.38 -1.25 -7.20
C ALA A 8 -34.07 -2.76 -7.33
N MET A 9 -32.95 -3.10 -7.91
CA MET A 9 -32.44 -4.46 -8.00
C MET A 9 -31.59 -4.75 -6.76
N GLU A 10 -32.18 -5.42 -5.76
CA GLU A 10 -31.45 -6.06 -4.67
C GLU A 10 -30.91 -7.41 -5.16
N THR A 11 -29.62 -7.53 -5.34
CA THR A 11 -28.96 -8.82 -5.55
C THR A 11 -28.41 -9.34 -4.22
N SER A 12 -29.22 -10.15 -3.54
CA SER A 12 -28.79 -10.93 -2.37
C SER A 12 -28.09 -12.21 -2.83
N PHE A 13 -26.77 -12.30 -2.68
CA PHE A 13 -26.05 -13.57 -2.78
C PHE A 13 -26.05 -14.28 -1.43
N ARG A 14 -26.80 -15.37 -1.33
CA ARG A 14 -26.72 -16.33 -0.22
C ARG A 14 -25.62 -17.35 -0.55
N PHE A 15 -24.56 -17.39 0.24
CA PHE A 15 -23.66 -18.53 0.27
C PHE A 15 -24.15 -19.55 1.29
N ALA A 16 -24.45 -20.74 0.82
CA ALA A 16 -24.77 -21.89 1.65
C ALA A 16 -23.47 -22.49 2.22
N ALA A 17 -23.32 -22.48 3.53
CA ALA A 17 -22.26 -23.19 4.22
C ALA A 17 -22.66 -24.65 4.40
N ALA A 18 -21.99 -25.58 3.72
CA ALA A 18 -22.08 -26.99 3.98
C ALA A 18 -21.07 -27.40 5.07
N SER A 19 -21.61 -27.71 6.25
CA SER A 19 -20.87 -28.26 7.38
C SER A 19 -20.72 -29.77 7.21
N THR A 20 -19.50 -30.29 7.05
CA THR A 20 -19.19 -31.69 7.31
C THR A 20 -18.11 -31.80 8.35
N ARG A 21 -18.50 -32.09 9.58
CA ARG A 21 -17.63 -32.50 10.69
C ARG A 21 -17.15 -33.91 10.46
N ARG A 22 -15.83 -34.15 10.49
CA ARG A 22 -15.24 -35.45 10.84
C ARG A 22 -14.20 -35.24 11.96
N PRO A 23 -14.15 -36.14 12.95
CA PRO A 23 -13.31 -35.98 14.11
C PRO A 23 -11.88 -36.47 13.81
N PHE A 24 -10.87 -35.70 14.21
CA PHE A 24 -9.48 -36.14 14.22
C PHE A 24 -9.13 -36.74 15.58
N ARG A 25 -8.65 -37.96 15.54
CA ARG A 25 -8.09 -38.75 16.67
C ARG A 25 -6.75 -38.17 17.09
N THR A 26 -6.62 -37.99 18.38
CA THR A 26 -5.39 -37.66 19.11
C THR A 26 -4.40 -38.83 19.02
N MET A 27 -3.16 -38.56 18.64
CA MET A 27 -2.02 -39.43 19.00
C MET A 27 -0.91 -38.55 19.58
N CYS A 28 -0.59 -38.82 20.84
CA CYS A 28 0.57 -38.30 21.55
C CYS A 28 1.86 -38.92 21.02
N GLY A 29 2.90 -38.10 20.90
CA GLY A 29 4.27 -38.57 20.71
C GLY A 29 5.23 -37.42 21.01
N GLY A 30 5.77 -37.42 22.25
CA GLY A 30 6.72 -36.43 22.68
C GLY A 30 8.14 -36.71 22.17
N ALA A 31 8.88 -35.64 21.96
CA ALA A 31 10.34 -35.67 22.01
C ALA A 31 10.86 -34.32 22.51
N PHE A 32 11.43 -34.33 23.66
CA PHE A 32 12.26 -33.27 24.25
C PHE A 32 13.53 -33.11 23.44
N PHE A 33 13.90 -31.86 23.14
CA PHE A 33 15.30 -31.52 22.93
C PHE A 33 15.65 -30.21 23.64
N ALA A 34 16.81 -30.27 24.31
CA ALA A 34 17.27 -29.35 25.31
C ALA A 34 17.86 -28.06 24.76
N MET A 35 17.73 -27.01 25.56
CA MET A 35 18.46 -25.74 25.50
C MET A 35 19.98 -25.95 25.57
N ALA A 36 20.70 -25.12 24.78
CA ALA A 36 22.07 -24.75 25.13
C ALA A 36 22.19 -23.24 25.02
N THR A 37 22.28 -22.59 26.14
CA THR A 37 22.65 -21.21 26.39
C THR A 37 24.17 -21.10 26.30
N ILE A 38 24.67 -20.15 25.52
CA ILE A 38 26.05 -19.66 25.69
C ILE A 38 26.00 -18.12 25.81
N ALA A 39 26.28 -17.68 27.05
CA ALA A 39 26.60 -16.30 27.38
C ALA A 39 28.10 -16.09 27.21
N ALA A 40 28.51 -14.99 26.60
CA ALA A 40 29.86 -14.47 26.78
C ALA A 40 29.77 -12.94 26.90
N CYS A 41 29.92 -12.48 28.14
CA CYS A 41 30.32 -11.14 28.51
C CYS A 41 31.80 -10.94 28.22
N THR A 42 32.18 -9.81 27.64
CA THR A 42 33.44 -9.14 27.98
C THR A 42 33.23 -7.65 27.96
N ALA A 43 33.34 -7.08 29.14
CA ALA A 43 33.50 -5.66 29.39
C ALA A 43 34.95 -5.24 29.14
N TRP A 44 35.14 -4.05 28.59
CA TRP A 44 36.38 -3.27 28.83
C TRP A 44 36.01 -1.82 29.00
N GLY A 45 36.37 -1.26 30.14
CA GLY A 45 36.33 0.14 30.50
C GLY A 45 37.72 0.75 30.39
N GLY A 46 37.80 2.08 30.48
CA GLY A 46 39.02 2.88 30.63
C GLY A 46 38.86 4.17 29.86
N THR A 47 38.52 5.21 30.50
CA THR A 47 39.14 6.35 31.23
C THR A 47 39.53 7.51 30.33
N ASP A 48 39.03 8.67 30.77
CA ASP A 48 39.36 10.07 30.42
C ASP A 48 40.86 10.37 30.23
N ASP A 49 41.13 11.35 29.35
CA ASP A 49 41.84 12.59 29.74
C ASP A 49 41.96 13.56 28.53
N GLY A 50 41.61 14.82 28.81
CA GLY A 50 41.60 15.99 27.90
C GLY A 50 42.99 16.62 27.62
N PRO A 51 43.16 17.94 27.47
CA PRO A 51 42.86 18.68 26.22
C PRO A 51 44.13 19.28 25.55
N GLY A 52 43.97 19.76 24.33
CA GLY A 52 44.79 20.84 23.79
C GLY A 52 45.93 20.46 22.87
N THR A 53 45.88 20.92 21.66
CA THR A 53 46.81 21.93 21.14
C THR A 53 46.51 22.26 19.68
N PHE A 54 46.44 23.54 19.41
CA PHE A 54 46.45 24.14 18.07
C PHE A 54 47.74 23.84 17.34
N PHE A 55 47.66 23.56 16.02
CA PHE A 55 48.79 23.74 15.09
C PHE A 55 48.29 24.42 13.81
N GLU A 56 48.93 25.54 13.48
CA GLU A 56 48.79 26.27 12.24
C GLU A 56 49.50 25.55 11.07
N PRO A 57 49.17 25.89 9.79
CA PRO A 57 49.64 25.15 8.65
C PRO A 57 51.00 25.67 8.17
N ALA A 58 51.94 24.76 7.97
CA ALA A 58 53.16 25.00 7.22
C ALA A 58 52.92 24.82 5.71
N ALA A 59 53.25 25.85 4.94
CA ALA A 59 53.33 25.81 3.48
C ALA A 59 54.50 24.96 3.00
N GLY A 60 54.25 24.10 2.01
CA GLY A 60 55.37 23.33 1.40
C GLY A 60 54.87 22.44 0.25
N THR A 61 54.84 23.00 -0.94
CA THR A 61 55.19 22.48 -2.27
C THR A 61 55.13 20.94 -2.53
N GLY A 62 54.40 20.54 -3.55
CA GLY A 62 54.58 19.24 -4.20
C GLY A 62 53.27 18.63 -4.66
N ASN A 63 52.85 18.94 -5.89
CA ASN A 63 51.77 18.29 -6.58
C ASN A 63 52.05 16.81 -6.77
N ALA A 64 51.32 15.97 -6.04
CA ALA A 64 50.97 14.66 -6.48
C ALA A 64 49.46 14.52 -6.22
N VAL A 65 48.63 14.79 -7.26
CA VAL A 65 47.26 14.37 -7.25
C VAL A 65 47.28 12.83 -7.28
N ALA A 66 47.21 12.24 -6.10
CA ALA A 66 46.88 10.83 -6.01
C ALA A 66 45.44 10.69 -6.55
N VAL A 67 45.35 10.26 -7.79
CA VAL A 67 44.11 9.71 -8.31
C VAL A 67 43.80 8.49 -7.44
N VAL A 68 43.01 8.71 -6.39
CA VAL A 68 42.37 7.61 -5.65
C VAL A 68 41.43 6.96 -6.66
N THR A 69 41.92 5.99 -7.40
CA THR A 69 41.05 5.05 -8.10
C THR A 69 40.25 4.36 -7.01
N ALA A 70 38.97 4.72 -6.93
CA ALA A 70 38.02 4.01 -6.10
C ALA A 70 38.15 2.51 -6.44
N PRO A 71 38.10 1.61 -5.45
CA PRO A 71 38.21 0.19 -5.70
C PRO A 71 37.14 -0.21 -6.71
N THR A 72 37.58 -0.79 -7.83
CA THR A 72 36.74 -1.20 -8.97
C THR A 72 35.80 -2.37 -8.69
N ASN A 73 35.51 -2.68 -7.42
CA ASN A 73 34.64 -3.75 -6.95
C ASN A 73 33.45 -3.27 -6.08
N ALA A 74 32.97 -2.05 -6.27
CA ALA A 74 31.73 -1.65 -5.63
C ALA A 74 30.56 -2.46 -6.26
N VAL A 75 30.04 -3.42 -5.52
CA VAL A 75 28.87 -4.19 -5.95
C VAL A 75 27.71 -3.22 -6.19
N THR A 76 27.21 -3.17 -7.42
CA THR A 76 26.06 -2.32 -7.74
C THR A 76 24.87 -2.74 -6.90
N GLN A 77 24.34 -1.83 -6.06
CA GLN A 77 23.15 -2.09 -5.28
C GLN A 77 21.91 -1.55 -6.00
N ARG A 78 20.83 -2.35 -6.03
CA ARG A 78 19.54 -1.97 -6.61
C ARG A 78 18.41 -2.27 -5.62
N ARG A 79 17.47 -1.34 -5.49
CA ARG A 79 16.27 -1.48 -4.65
C ARG A 79 15.10 -1.88 -5.51
N VAL A 80 14.44 -2.97 -5.15
CA VAL A 80 13.26 -3.51 -5.83
C VAL A 80 12.10 -3.45 -4.84
N ALA A 81 11.11 -2.64 -5.14
CA ALA A 81 9.91 -2.51 -4.33
C ALA A 81 8.73 -3.27 -4.93
N PHE A 82 7.97 -3.94 -4.07
CA PHE A 82 6.70 -4.56 -4.39
C PHE A 82 5.63 -3.90 -3.53
N LEU A 83 4.68 -3.22 -4.16
CA LEU A 83 3.59 -2.52 -3.50
C LEU A 83 2.25 -3.07 -4.00
N GLY A 84 1.40 -3.58 -3.09
CA GLY A 84 0.15 -4.20 -3.52
C GLY A 84 -0.73 -4.66 -2.37
N GLY A 85 -1.70 -5.50 -2.70
CA GLY A 85 -2.60 -6.15 -1.76
C GLY A 85 -2.04 -7.45 -1.18
N SER A 86 -2.95 -8.40 -0.87
CA SER A 86 -2.60 -9.71 -0.31
C SER A 86 -1.79 -10.59 -1.26
N ILE A 87 -1.97 -10.45 -2.56
CA ILE A 87 -1.20 -11.19 -3.57
C ILE A 87 0.27 -10.81 -3.52
N THR A 88 0.55 -9.53 -3.25
CA THR A 88 1.91 -9.02 -3.05
C THR A 88 2.45 -9.32 -1.65
N GLU A 89 1.59 -9.34 -0.62
CA GLU A 89 1.99 -9.63 0.76
C GLU A 89 2.43 -11.08 0.95
N MET A 90 1.70 -12.03 0.35
CA MET A 90 2.00 -13.46 0.47
C MET A 90 3.36 -13.82 -0.14
N ASP A 91 3.98 -14.90 0.36
CA ASP A 91 5.20 -15.47 -0.21
C ASP A 91 4.90 -16.28 -1.49
N GLY A 92 4.32 -15.59 -2.48
CA GLY A 92 3.92 -16.15 -3.76
C GLY A 92 4.89 -15.79 -4.90
N PHE A 93 4.44 -14.92 -5.82
CA PHE A 93 5.23 -14.53 -7.00
C PHE A 93 6.46 -13.69 -6.64
N ARG A 94 6.37 -12.82 -5.64
CA ARG A 94 7.41 -11.86 -5.26
C ARG A 94 8.76 -12.52 -4.94
N PRO A 95 8.87 -13.52 -4.01
CA PRO A 95 10.15 -14.18 -3.74
C PRO A 95 10.68 -14.96 -4.94
N LEU A 96 9.82 -15.44 -5.84
CA LEU A 96 10.25 -16.09 -7.08
C LEU A 96 10.91 -15.11 -8.03
N VAL A 97 10.33 -13.93 -8.23
CA VAL A 97 10.92 -12.83 -9.03
C VAL A 97 12.26 -12.41 -8.43
N MET A 98 12.34 -12.20 -7.10
CA MET A 98 13.61 -11.84 -6.46
C MET A 98 14.66 -12.92 -6.59
N LYS A 99 14.28 -14.19 -6.51
CA LYS A 99 15.20 -15.33 -6.76
C LYS A 99 15.72 -15.31 -8.19
N ALA A 100 14.85 -15.08 -9.17
CA ALA A 100 15.23 -15.02 -10.59
C ALA A 100 16.18 -13.84 -10.87
N LEU A 101 15.90 -12.65 -10.33
CA LEU A 101 16.78 -11.47 -10.47
C LEU A 101 18.17 -11.74 -9.89
N ARG A 102 18.25 -12.30 -8.67
CA ARG A 102 19.54 -12.64 -8.04
C ARG A 102 20.33 -13.70 -8.82
N ALA A 103 19.63 -14.70 -9.36
CA ALA A 103 20.28 -15.75 -10.16
C ALA A 103 20.81 -15.22 -11.50
N ARG A 104 20.07 -14.30 -12.14
CA ARG A 104 20.41 -13.73 -13.44
C ARG A 104 21.48 -12.64 -13.36
N PHE A 105 21.55 -11.92 -12.26
CA PHE A 105 22.49 -10.83 -12.03
C PHE A 105 23.30 -11.05 -10.73
N PRO A 106 24.18 -12.05 -10.70
CA PRO A 106 24.91 -12.40 -9.47
C PRO A 106 25.92 -11.32 -9.03
N ASP A 107 26.27 -10.41 -9.92
CA ASP A 107 27.12 -9.24 -9.70
C ASP A 107 26.39 -8.01 -9.15
N VAL A 108 25.05 -8.09 -8.96
CA VAL A 108 24.21 -7.02 -8.42
C VAL A 108 23.66 -7.41 -7.07
N SER A 109 23.76 -6.51 -6.08
CA SER A 109 23.13 -6.66 -4.78
C SER A 109 21.70 -6.12 -4.83
N PHE A 110 20.71 -6.97 -4.63
CA PHE A 110 19.30 -6.56 -4.60
C PHE A 110 18.78 -6.42 -3.17
N VAL A 111 18.30 -5.23 -2.86
CA VAL A 111 17.53 -4.94 -1.63
C VAL A 111 16.05 -4.94 -1.96
N GLU A 112 15.31 -5.83 -1.34
CA GLU A 112 13.86 -5.94 -1.50
C GLU A 112 13.13 -5.01 -0.51
N ILE A 113 12.13 -4.28 -1.00
CA ILE A 113 11.16 -3.53 -0.19
C ILE A 113 9.81 -4.20 -0.40
N ALA A 114 9.43 -5.06 0.54
CA ALA A 114 8.11 -5.70 0.55
C ALA A 114 7.10 -4.77 1.22
N ALA A 115 6.13 -4.29 0.46
CA ALA A 115 5.07 -3.39 0.87
C ALA A 115 3.68 -3.88 0.42
N GLY A 116 3.50 -5.21 0.39
CA GLY A 116 2.19 -5.84 0.26
C GLY A 116 1.42 -5.71 1.57
N LEU A 117 0.12 -5.38 1.48
CA LEU A 117 -0.77 -5.30 2.62
C LEU A 117 -2.17 -5.77 2.21
N SER A 118 -2.60 -6.88 2.80
CA SER A 118 -3.86 -7.55 2.45
C SER A 118 -5.04 -6.60 2.45
N SER A 119 -5.89 -6.75 1.42
CA SER A 119 -7.15 -6.02 1.29
C SER A 119 -7.02 -4.51 1.06
N THR A 120 -5.84 -4.03 0.70
CA THR A 120 -5.67 -2.60 0.37
C THR A 120 -5.74 -2.36 -1.13
N CYS A 121 -6.49 -1.33 -1.50
CA CYS A 121 -6.68 -0.86 -2.87
C CYS A 121 -5.58 0.13 -3.29
N SER A 122 -5.62 0.56 -4.55
CA SER A 122 -4.61 1.46 -5.13
C SER A 122 -4.54 2.84 -4.44
N ASP A 123 -5.65 3.37 -3.94
CA ASP A 123 -5.68 4.60 -3.15
C ASP A 123 -4.90 4.46 -1.83
N ALA A 124 -5.12 3.37 -1.09
CA ALA A 124 -4.33 3.05 0.09
C ALA A 124 -2.84 2.88 -0.27
N GLY A 125 -2.54 2.27 -1.42
CA GLY A 125 -1.19 2.18 -1.96
C GLY A 125 -0.54 3.54 -2.16
N ALA A 126 -1.27 4.51 -2.73
CA ALA A 126 -0.78 5.88 -2.93
C ALA A 126 -0.53 6.61 -1.59
N PHE A 127 -1.43 6.45 -0.61
CA PHE A 127 -1.27 7.10 0.71
C PHE A 127 -0.08 6.56 1.50
N ARG A 128 0.16 5.24 1.48
CA ARG A 128 1.22 4.59 2.26
C ARG A 128 2.58 4.51 1.55
N LEU A 129 2.68 4.92 0.27
CA LEU A 129 3.90 4.82 -0.55
C LEU A 129 5.11 5.50 0.11
N GLU A 130 4.93 6.68 0.69
CA GLU A 130 6.03 7.39 1.38
C GLU A 130 6.57 6.58 2.55
N GLU A 131 5.68 6.14 3.43
CA GLU A 131 6.08 5.52 4.70
C GLU A 131 6.58 4.07 4.50
N GLU A 132 6.01 3.34 3.55
CA GLU A 132 6.27 1.91 3.40
C GLU A 132 7.27 1.58 2.28
N VAL A 133 7.52 2.52 1.38
CA VAL A 133 8.45 2.33 0.26
C VAL A 133 9.55 3.38 0.27
N LEU A 134 9.22 4.66 0.05
CA LEU A 134 10.22 5.70 -0.20
C LEU A 134 11.12 5.98 1.01
N SER A 135 10.58 5.91 2.23
CA SER A 135 11.35 6.07 3.47
C SER A 135 12.38 4.95 3.71
N LYS A 136 12.15 3.76 3.12
CA LYS A 136 13.09 2.63 3.19
C LYS A 136 14.19 2.70 2.14
N GLY A 137 14.14 3.71 1.29
CA GLY A 137 15.06 3.99 0.20
C GLY A 137 14.36 4.00 -1.14
N VAL A 138 14.68 5.00 -1.95
CA VAL A 138 14.03 5.20 -3.25
C VAL A 138 14.32 4.02 -4.19
N PRO A 139 13.30 3.32 -4.73
CA PRO A 139 13.48 2.15 -5.56
C PRO A 139 14.06 2.46 -6.95
N ASP A 140 14.84 1.51 -7.49
CA ASP A 140 15.23 1.45 -8.90
C ASP A 140 14.16 0.76 -9.76
N LEU A 141 13.41 -0.18 -9.15
CA LEU A 141 12.30 -0.89 -9.76
C LEU A 141 11.12 -0.93 -8.79
N LEU A 142 9.94 -0.55 -9.27
CA LEU A 142 8.66 -0.73 -8.55
C LEU A 142 7.76 -1.69 -9.33
N VAL A 143 7.25 -2.72 -8.65
CA VAL A 143 6.14 -3.57 -9.12
C VAL A 143 4.91 -3.23 -8.28
N ALA A 144 3.87 -2.68 -8.91
CA ALA A 144 2.61 -2.30 -8.26
C ALA A 144 1.46 -3.21 -8.72
N GLU A 145 0.62 -3.69 -7.78
CA GLU A 145 -0.46 -4.64 -8.04
C GLU A 145 -1.69 -4.32 -7.18
N PHE A 146 -2.82 -3.93 -7.80
CA PHE A 146 -4.05 -3.55 -7.09
C PHE A 146 -5.35 -3.89 -7.84
N ALA A 147 -5.29 -4.39 -9.08
CA ALA A 147 -6.48 -4.56 -9.92
C ALA A 147 -7.54 -5.48 -9.31
N VAL A 148 -7.12 -6.49 -8.53
CA VAL A 148 -8.02 -7.38 -7.80
C VAL A 148 -8.71 -6.66 -6.65
N ASN A 149 -7.96 -5.90 -5.86
CA ASN A 149 -8.50 -5.21 -4.68
C ASN A 149 -9.40 -4.03 -5.07
N ASP A 150 -9.03 -3.26 -6.10
CA ASP A 150 -9.87 -2.17 -6.61
C ASP A 150 -11.24 -2.66 -7.07
N ASP A 151 -11.32 -3.91 -7.58
CA ASP A 151 -12.57 -4.56 -7.94
C ASP A 151 -13.33 -5.11 -6.72
N GLN A 152 -12.77 -6.14 -6.07
CA GLN A 152 -13.52 -6.95 -5.09
C GLN A 152 -13.64 -6.27 -3.72
N ASP A 153 -12.64 -5.51 -3.30
CA ASP A 153 -12.58 -4.87 -1.99
C ASP A 153 -13.10 -3.44 -2.05
N GLY A 154 -12.67 -2.69 -3.05
CA GLY A 154 -13.03 -1.31 -3.27
C GLY A 154 -14.35 -1.10 -4.00
N GLY A 155 -14.66 -1.95 -4.99
CA GLY A 155 -15.74 -1.72 -5.94
C GLY A 155 -15.57 -0.37 -6.65
N PHE A 156 -14.31 -0.03 -7.00
CA PHE A 156 -13.97 1.29 -7.49
C PHE A 156 -14.48 1.53 -8.91
N ASP A 157 -14.93 2.74 -9.14
CA ASP A 157 -15.12 3.25 -10.48
C ASP A 157 -13.77 3.53 -11.18
N ARG A 158 -13.83 3.86 -12.46
CA ARG A 158 -12.64 4.13 -13.26
C ARG A 158 -11.82 5.30 -12.72
N SER A 159 -12.47 6.35 -12.26
CA SER A 159 -11.77 7.55 -11.76
C SER A 159 -10.95 7.23 -10.53
N ARG A 160 -11.51 6.48 -9.59
CA ARG A 160 -10.81 6.11 -8.37
C ARG A 160 -9.66 5.12 -8.62
N CYS A 161 -9.82 4.14 -9.53
CA CYS A 161 -8.74 3.28 -9.98
C CYS A 161 -7.58 4.10 -10.59
N VAL A 162 -7.91 5.09 -11.44
CA VAL A 162 -6.91 5.99 -12.06
C VAL A 162 -6.20 6.81 -10.98
N ARG A 163 -6.94 7.51 -10.11
CA ARG A 163 -6.37 8.37 -9.05
C ARG A 163 -5.43 7.61 -8.11
N GLY A 164 -5.81 6.39 -7.74
CA GLY A 164 -5.00 5.54 -6.87
C GLY A 164 -3.68 5.13 -7.53
N LEU A 165 -3.75 4.44 -8.67
CA LEU A 165 -2.54 3.96 -9.34
C LEU A 165 -1.67 5.10 -9.88
N GLU A 166 -2.28 6.17 -10.41
CA GLU A 166 -1.55 7.37 -10.82
C GLU A 166 -0.83 8.01 -9.64
N GLY A 167 -1.48 8.04 -8.48
CA GLY A 167 -0.87 8.49 -7.23
C GLY A 167 0.45 7.77 -6.94
N VAL A 168 0.47 6.45 -7.11
CA VAL A 168 1.66 5.62 -6.95
C VAL A 168 2.71 5.91 -8.01
N LEU A 169 2.36 5.76 -9.31
CA LEU A 169 3.34 5.83 -10.39
C LEU A 169 3.91 7.24 -10.57
N ARG A 170 3.07 8.28 -10.46
CA ARG A 170 3.51 9.67 -10.56
C ARG A 170 4.46 10.05 -9.43
N ARG A 171 4.11 9.69 -8.18
CA ARG A 171 4.99 9.96 -7.04
C ARG A 171 6.31 9.22 -7.14
N MET A 172 6.30 7.99 -7.66
CA MET A 172 7.51 7.22 -7.93
C MET A 172 8.40 7.92 -8.96
N ARG A 173 7.81 8.45 -10.07
CA ARG A 173 8.53 9.25 -11.09
C ARG A 173 9.10 10.55 -10.52
N LEU A 174 8.39 11.20 -9.60
CA LEU A 174 8.90 12.39 -8.90
C LEU A 174 10.07 12.05 -7.98
N ALA A 175 10.04 10.91 -7.30
CA ALA A 175 11.11 10.47 -6.41
C ALA A 175 12.34 9.95 -7.18
N ASN A 176 12.13 9.22 -8.29
CA ASN A 176 13.17 8.69 -9.16
C ASN A 176 12.70 8.69 -10.62
N PRO A 177 13.07 9.71 -11.42
CA PRO A 177 12.73 9.74 -12.84
C PRO A 177 13.28 8.56 -13.66
N GLN A 178 14.30 7.86 -13.15
CA GLN A 178 14.95 6.72 -13.80
C GLN A 178 14.35 5.36 -13.38
N ALA A 179 13.47 5.32 -12.37
CA ALA A 179 12.91 4.07 -11.88
C ALA A 179 12.20 3.29 -12.99
N ALA A 180 12.44 2.00 -13.05
CA ALA A 180 11.61 1.10 -13.83
C ALA A 180 10.28 0.88 -13.12
N LEU A 181 9.18 0.89 -13.86
CA LEU A 181 7.82 0.72 -13.34
C LEU A 181 7.17 -0.48 -14.01
N VAL A 182 6.58 -1.35 -13.21
CA VAL A 182 5.79 -2.51 -13.65
C VAL A 182 4.44 -2.48 -12.96
N VAL A 183 3.37 -2.70 -13.69
CA VAL A 183 2.01 -2.85 -13.18
C VAL A 183 1.55 -4.28 -13.37
N GLY A 184 1.31 -5.00 -12.28
CA GLY A 184 0.78 -6.35 -12.29
C GLY A 184 -0.74 -6.34 -12.41
N LEU A 185 -1.28 -7.03 -13.39
CA LEU A 185 -2.72 -7.23 -13.60
C LEU A 185 -3.06 -8.68 -13.24
N PHE A 186 -3.30 -8.93 -11.97
CA PHE A 186 -3.82 -10.19 -11.46
C PHE A 186 -5.34 -10.22 -11.54
N VAL A 187 -5.97 -11.35 -11.28
CA VAL A 187 -7.41 -11.54 -11.42
C VAL A 187 -8.05 -12.20 -10.21
N ASN A 188 -9.28 -11.79 -9.91
CA ASN A 188 -10.26 -12.61 -9.22
C ASN A 188 -11.10 -13.43 -10.22
N LYS A 189 -12.01 -14.29 -9.71
CA LYS A 189 -12.82 -15.14 -10.57
C LYS A 189 -13.70 -14.37 -11.56
N GLY A 190 -14.30 -13.27 -11.12
CA GLY A 190 -15.17 -12.44 -11.98
C GLY A 190 -14.39 -11.81 -13.14
N GLN A 191 -13.21 -11.24 -12.83
CA GLN A 191 -12.32 -10.68 -13.84
C GLN A 191 -11.79 -11.74 -14.82
N TYR A 192 -11.42 -12.92 -14.31
CA TYR A 192 -11.00 -14.05 -15.16
C TYR A 192 -12.10 -14.47 -16.12
N ASP A 193 -13.35 -14.58 -15.66
CA ASP A 193 -14.48 -14.94 -16.51
C ASP A 193 -14.77 -13.88 -17.59
N GLN A 194 -14.60 -12.59 -17.27
CA GLN A 194 -14.67 -11.50 -18.26
C GLN A 194 -13.60 -11.68 -19.34
N LEU A 195 -12.34 -11.93 -18.96
CA LEU A 195 -11.23 -12.14 -19.91
C LEU A 195 -11.47 -13.39 -20.80
N LEU A 196 -12.05 -14.45 -20.26
CA LEU A 196 -12.42 -15.63 -21.07
C LEU A 196 -13.45 -15.29 -22.14
N ARG A 197 -14.39 -14.38 -21.86
CA ARG A 197 -15.39 -13.89 -22.84
C ARG A 197 -14.84 -12.82 -23.79
N GLY A 198 -13.57 -12.41 -23.62
CA GLY A 198 -12.95 -11.35 -24.42
C GLY A 198 -13.31 -9.92 -23.93
N GLU A 199 -13.89 -9.82 -22.74
CA GLU A 199 -14.19 -8.55 -22.07
C GLU A 199 -12.96 -8.06 -21.27
N THR A 200 -12.82 -6.75 -21.09
CA THR A 200 -11.75 -6.17 -20.28
C THR A 200 -12.32 -5.67 -18.95
N PRO A 201 -11.89 -6.22 -17.80
CA PRO A 201 -12.34 -5.74 -16.50
C PRO A 201 -12.02 -4.25 -16.30
N LEU A 202 -12.90 -3.53 -15.59
CA LEU A 202 -12.75 -2.07 -15.41
C LEU A 202 -11.41 -1.68 -14.76
N PRO A 203 -10.95 -2.29 -13.62
CA PRO A 203 -9.65 -1.95 -13.04
C PRO A 203 -8.48 -2.27 -13.98
N TYR A 204 -8.58 -3.34 -14.78
CA TYR A 204 -7.59 -3.65 -15.80
C TYR A 204 -7.41 -2.53 -16.80
N ALA A 205 -8.53 -2.08 -17.40
CA ALA A 205 -8.51 -1.01 -18.38
C ALA A 205 -7.98 0.31 -17.79
N ALA A 206 -8.36 0.63 -16.54
CA ALA A 206 -7.88 1.81 -15.84
C ALA A 206 -6.38 1.74 -15.56
N HIS A 207 -5.92 0.64 -14.98
CA HIS A 207 -4.50 0.45 -14.63
C HIS A 207 -3.61 0.36 -15.87
N ALA A 208 -4.04 -0.33 -16.91
CA ALA A 208 -3.30 -0.37 -18.19
C ALA A 208 -3.16 1.03 -18.83
N ALA A 209 -4.20 1.87 -18.74
CA ALA A 209 -4.13 3.24 -19.23
C ALA A 209 -3.12 4.09 -18.42
N VAL A 210 -3.11 3.98 -17.09
CA VAL A 210 -2.13 4.67 -16.24
C VAL A 210 -0.72 4.14 -16.52
N ALA A 211 -0.54 2.82 -16.61
CA ALA A 211 0.75 2.21 -16.94
C ALA A 211 1.33 2.74 -18.26
N LYS A 212 0.50 2.75 -19.31
CA LYS A 212 0.88 3.31 -20.62
C LYS A 212 1.29 4.77 -20.52
N HIS A 213 0.54 5.57 -19.78
CA HIS A 213 0.78 7.02 -19.65
C HIS A 213 2.13 7.33 -19.00
N TYR A 214 2.54 6.52 -18.00
CA TYR A 214 3.81 6.67 -17.27
C TYR A 214 4.95 5.82 -17.82
N GLY A 215 4.78 5.15 -18.97
CA GLY A 215 5.81 4.29 -19.57
C GLY A 215 6.15 3.07 -18.69
N ALA A 216 5.17 2.58 -17.91
CA ALA A 216 5.32 1.37 -17.14
C ALA A 216 5.05 0.12 -17.99
N ALA A 217 5.80 -0.96 -17.77
CA ALA A 217 5.48 -2.24 -18.36
C ALA A 217 4.26 -2.87 -17.65
N VAL A 218 3.42 -3.54 -18.42
CA VAL A 218 2.29 -4.30 -17.86
C VAL A 218 2.65 -5.78 -17.79
N ALA A 219 2.51 -6.36 -16.61
CA ALA A 219 2.57 -7.79 -16.36
C ALA A 219 1.13 -8.33 -16.30
N ASP A 220 0.59 -8.71 -17.45
CA ASP A 220 -0.81 -9.14 -17.59
C ASP A 220 -0.97 -10.63 -17.26
N VAL A 221 -1.01 -10.94 -15.97
CA VAL A 221 -1.14 -12.30 -15.43
C VAL A 221 -2.52 -12.89 -15.77
N GLY A 222 -3.57 -12.09 -15.72
CA GLY A 222 -4.92 -12.56 -15.98
C GLY A 222 -5.13 -12.97 -17.43
N SER A 223 -4.68 -12.16 -18.39
CA SER A 223 -4.77 -12.51 -19.81
C SER A 223 -3.88 -13.73 -20.14
N ALA A 224 -2.71 -13.84 -19.49
CA ALA A 224 -1.86 -15.03 -19.66
C ALA A 224 -2.57 -16.31 -19.14
N LEU A 225 -3.27 -16.22 -17.99
CA LEU A 225 -4.06 -17.33 -17.46
C LEU A 225 -5.23 -17.68 -18.38
N ALA A 226 -5.97 -16.69 -18.87
CA ALA A 226 -7.09 -16.90 -19.79
C ALA A 226 -6.64 -17.53 -21.12
N ALA A 227 -5.50 -17.09 -21.65
CA ALA A 227 -4.90 -17.67 -22.85
C ALA A 227 -4.45 -19.13 -22.62
N SER A 228 -3.81 -19.41 -21.48
CA SER A 228 -3.41 -20.77 -21.08
C SER A 228 -4.61 -21.70 -21.01
N ALA A 229 -5.70 -21.29 -20.37
CA ALA A 229 -6.92 -22.08 -20.26
C ALA A 229 -7.54 -22.38 -21.63
N LYS A 230 -7.60 -21.39 -22.53
CA LYS A 230 -8.08 -21.58 -23.92
C LYS A 230 -7.22 -22.56 -24.71
N ALA A 231 -5.94 -22.66 -24.40
CA ALA A 231 -5.02 -23.59 -25.02
C ALA A 231 -4.99 -24.99 -24.34
N GLY A 232 -5.86 -25.26 -23.38
CA GLY A 232 -5.92 -26.52 -22.63
C GLY A 232 -4.81 -26.69 -21.57
N GLY A 233 -4.14 -25.57 -21.20
CA GLY A 233 -3.14 -25.54 -20.13
C GLY A 233 -3.75 -25.19 -18.76
N MET A 234 -3.01 -24.39 -17.96
CA MET A 234 -3.45 -23.94 -16.66
C MET A 234 -4.74 -23.13 -16.77
N ASP A 235 -5.74 -23.51 -15.98
CA ASP A 235 -7.00 -22.79 -15.83
C ASP A 235 -7.23 -22.32 -14.38
N TRP A 236 -8.46 -21.85 -14.09
CA TRP A 236 -8.81 -21.38 -12.75
C TRP A 236 -8.74 -22.48 -11.69
N SER A 237 -9.00 -23.75 -12.03
CA SER A 237 -8.97 -24.85 -11.04
C SER A 237 -7.57 -25.07 -10.48
N VAL A 238 -6.54 -24.88 -11.32
CA VAL A 238 -5.12 -24.94 -10.94
C VAL A 238 -4.66 -23.64 -10.35
N TYR A 239 -5.08 -22.50 -10.90
CA TYR A 239 -4.77 -21.17 -10.36
C TYR A 239 -5.38 -20.97 -8.98
N ARG A 240 -6.57 -21.48 -8.72
CA ARG A 240 -7.31 -21.68 -7.49
C ARG A 240 -8.26 -20.53 -7.14
N ASP A 241 -7.74 -19.37 -6.73
CA ASP A 241 -8.53 -18.18 -6.36
C ASP A 241 -7.72 -16.89 -6.62
N CYS A 242 -8.16 -15.74 -6.12
CA CYS A 242 -7.38 -14.49 -6.26
C CYS A 242 -6.00 -14.58 -5.62
N HIS A 243 -5.79 -15.50 -4.65
CA HIS A 243 -4.48 -15.85 -4.11
C HIS A 243 -3.96 -17.08 -4.86
N PRO A 244 -3.05 -16.91 -5.84
CA PRO A 244 -2.66 -18.01 -6.71
C PRO A 244 -2.06 -19.20 -5.95
N SER A 245 -2.32 -20.40 -6.45
CA SER A 245 -1.63 -21.62 -6.02
C SER A 245 -0.11 -21.50 -6.25
N PRO A 246 0.72 -22.39 -5.72
CA PRO A 246 2.15 -22.41 -6.03
C PRO A 246 2.44 -22.45 -7.54
N GLU A 247 1.63 -23.16 -8.32
CA GLU A 247 1.70 -23.23 -9.79
C GLU A 247 1.32 -21.88 -10.42
N GLY A 248 0.22 -21.27 -9.95
CA GLY A 248 -0.20 -19.94 -10.35
C GLY A 248 0.83 -18.87 -10.02
N CYS A 249 1.47 -18.96 -8.85
CA CYS A 249 2.57 -18.05 -8.46
C CYS A 249 3.79 -18.20 -9.39
N ARG A 250 4.15 -19.43 -9.81
CA ARG A 250 5.23 -19.64 -10.78
C ARG A 250 4.91 -19.06 -12.15
N MET A 251 3.67 -19.21 -12.61
CA MET A 251 3.22 -18.59 -13.86
C MET A 251 3.25 -17.06 -13.74
N ALA A 252 2.68 -16.51 -12.67
CA ALA A 252 2.67 -15.07 -12.43
C ALA A 252 4.08 -14.48 -12.36
N ALA A 253 5.03 -15.15 -11.66
CA ALA A 253 6.41 -14.71 -11.58
C ALA A 253 7.04 -14.60 -12.97
N LYS A 254 6.85 -15.57 -13.85
CA LYS A 254 7.38 -15.53 -15.24
C LYS A 254 6.81 -14.35 -16.04
N VAL A 255 5.52 -14.05 -15.87
CA VAL A 255 4.87 -12.90 -16.53
C VAL A 255 5.43 -11.59 -16.01
N VAL A 256 5.63 -11.49 -14.68
CA VAL A 256 6.23 -10.30 -14.05
C VAL A 256 7.70 -10.15 -14.46
N GLU A 257 8.49 -11.22 -14.47
CA GLU A 257 9.88 -11.23 -14.95
C GLU A 257 9.97 -10.74 -16.39
N ALA A 258 9.13 -11.25 -17.29
CA ALA A 258 9.09 -10.80 -18.68
C ALA A 258 8.70 -9.32 -18.82
N ALA A 259 7.89 -8.78 -17.91
CA ALA A 259 7.58 -7.35 -17.88
C ALA A 259 8.77 -6.53 -17.37
N ILE A 260 9.46 -7.01 -16.33
CA ILE A 260 10.68 -6.38 -15.80
C ILE A 260 11.75 -6.30 -16.88
N ASP A 261 11.97 -7.37 -17.63
CA ASP A 261 12.97 -7.45 -18.69
C ASP A 261 12.82 -6.39 -19.77
N ARG A 262 11.62 -5.89 -19.98
CA ARG A 262 11.35 -4.83 -20.97
C ARG A 262 11.77 -3.43 -20.50
N VAL A 263 11.92 -3.21 -19.19
CA VAL A 263 12.09 -1.86 -18.62
C VAL A 263 13.26 -1.73 -17.64
N PHE A 264 13.88 -2.84 -17.23
CA PHE A 264 14.88 -2.83 -16.18
C PHE A 264 16.09 -3.71 -16.51
N ASP A 265 17.26 -3.08 -16.64
CA ASP A 265 18.56 -3.73 -16.57
C ASP A 265 19.32 -3.16 -15.38
N PRO A 266 19.57 -3.95 -14.32
CA PRO A 266 20.18 -3.44 -13.09
C PRO A 266 21.66 -3.05 -13.25
N ARG A 267 22.32 -3.44 -14.34
CA ARG A 267 23.71 -3.10 -14.66
C ARG A 267 23.84 -1.74 -15.34
N THR A 268 22.74 -1.21 -15.86
CA THR A 268 22.74 0.06 -16.57
C THR A 268 21.99 1.13 -15.77
N GLN A 269 22.36 2.37 -16.01
CA GLN A 269 21.58 3.51 -15.52
C GLN A 269 20.54 3.87 -16.58
N ALA A 270 19.27 3.70 -16.23
CA ALA A 270 18.19 4.07 -17.14
C ALA A 270 18.19 5.57 -17.42
N LYS A 271 17.69 5.97 -18.58
CA LYS A 271 17.43 7.40 -18.86
C LYS A 271 16.25 7.89 -18.04
N ALA A 272 16.35 9.12 -17.55
CA ALA A 272 15.23 9.78 -16.89
C ALA A 272 14.04 9.85 -17.86
N GLN A 273 12.87 9.42 -17.37
CA GLN A 273 11.63 9.51 -18.12
C GLN A 273 10.95 10.84 -17.85
N PRO A 274 10.36 11.47 -18.88
CA PRO A 274 9.61 12.71 -18.68
C PRO A 274 8.41 12.44 -17.76
N LEU A 275 8.08 13.42 -16.94
CA LEU A 275 6.87 13.38 -16.12
C LEU A 275 5.72 13.96 -16.94
N PRO A 276 4.77 13.17 -17.45
CA PRO A 276 3.65 13.69 -18.21
C PRO A 276 2.68 14.48 -17.32
N PRO A 277 1.80 15.32 -17.87
CA PRO A 277 0.67 15.87 -17.11
C PRO A 277 -0.13 14.76 -16.43
N PRO A 278 -0.75 14.99 -15.27
CA PRO A 278 -1.57 13.95 -14.64
C PRO A 278 -2.79 13.63 -15.52
N LEU A 279 -3.22 12.37 -15.49
CA LEU A 279 -4.48 11.93 -16.10
C LEU A 279 -5.68 12.49 -15.33
N ASP A 280 -5.54 12.58 -14.01
CA ASP A 280 -6.51 13.21 -13.11
C ASP A 280 -5.76 14.20 -12.20
N ALA A 281 -6.11 15.47 -12.27
CA ALA A 281 -5.46 16.53 -11.47
C ALA A 281 -5.65 16.33 -9.95
N THR A 282 -6.62 15.49 -9.55
CA THR A 282 -6.91 15.17 -8.16
C THR A 282 -6.33 13.82 -7.69
N SER A 283 -5.50 13.17 -8.54
CA SER A 283 -4.85 11.92 -8.16
C SER A 283 -3.92 12.10 -6.94
N TYR A 284 -3.71 11.00 -6.20
CA TYR A 284 -3.18 11.05 -4.83
C TYR A 284 -1.65 11.10 -4.74
N PHE A 285 -0.96 11.62 -5.76
CA PHE A 285 0.52 11.65 -5.83
C PHE A 285 1.18 12.66 -4.87
N ALA A 286 0.44 13.66 -4.41
CA ALA A 286 0.91 14.67 -3.45
C ALA A 286 0.48 14.37 -2.01
N SER A 287 0.02 13.12 -1.76
CA SER A 287 -0.47 12.71 -0.46
C SER A 287 0.64 12.74 0.60
N ARG A 288 0.29 13.18 1.80
CA ARG A 288 1.15 13.16 2.98
C ARG A 288 0.33 12.95 4.24
N ARG A 289 0.97 12.44 5.28
CA ARG A 289 0.32 12.26 6.57
C ARG A 289 -0.02 13.62 7.20
N VAL A 290 -1.22 13.75 7.73
CA VAL A 290 -1.61 14.86 8.60
C VAL A 290 -0.89 14.68 9.95
N PRO A 291 -0.14 15.67 10.43
CA PRO A 291 0.55 15.57 11.72
C PRO A 291 -0.45 15.44 12.89
N ASN A 292 -0.12 14.63 13.90
CA ASN A 292 -1.00 14.49 15.08
C ASN A 292 -1.27 15.83 15.78
N ALA A 293 -0.34 16.78 15.73
CA ALA A 293 -0.53 18.14 16.27
C ALA A 293 -1.62 18.95 15.54
N ALA A 294 -2.04 18.54 14.36
CA ALA A 294 -3.14 19.13 13.60
C ALA A 294 -4.49 18.45 13.85
N ILE A 295 -4.53 17.51 14.79
CA ILE A 295 -5.71 16.71 15.15
C ILE A 295 -6.02 16.94 16.63
N SER A 296 -7.26 17.20 16.96
CA SER A 296 -7.72 17.42 18.33
C SER A 296 -9.09 16.78 18.60
N SER A 297 -9.32 16.38 19.85
CA SER A 297 -10.61 15.90 20.33
C SER A 297 -11.17 16.92 21.32
N PRO A 298 -12.02 17.86 20.88
CA PRO A 298 -12.47 18.98 21.72
C PRO A 298 -13.34 18.56 22.90
N ASP A 299 -14.01 17.43 22.79
CA ASP A 299 -14.87 16.83 23.82
C ASP A 299 -14.19 15.70 24.60
N GLY A 300 -12.93 15.38 24.30
CA GLY A 300 -12.21 14.27 24.91
C GLY A 300 -12.75 12.88 24.57
N GLY A 301 -13.69 12.79 23.63
CA GLY A 301 -14.33 11.53 23.24
C GLY A 301 -13.50 10.64 22.33
N TRP A 302 -12.34 11.12 21.84
CA TRP A 302 -11.36 10.34 21.08
C TRP A 302 -10.05 10.21 21.85
N THR A 303 -9.42 9.07 21.71
CA THR A 303 -8.10 8.78 22.29
C THR A 303 -7.11 8.41 21.21
N LEU A 304 -5.86 8.87 21.34
CA LEU A 304 -4.73 8.39 20.55
C LEU A 304 -3.94 7.42 21.43
N ALA A 305 -4.10 6.13 21.18
CA ALA A 305 -3.44 5.08 21.94
C ALA A 305 -3.37 3.78 21.14
N GLN A 306 -2.50 2.88 21.56
CA GLN A 306 -2.53 1.50 21.05
C GLN A 306 -3.71 0.75 21.67
N PRO A 307 -4.66 0.24 20.85
CA PRO A 307 -5.79 -0.51 21.36
C PRO A 307 -5.34 -1.84 22.02
N ASP A 308 -6.09 -2.27 23.02
CA ASP A 308 -5.99 -3.66 23.49
C ASP A 308 -6.72 -4.57 22.50
N TRP A 309 -5.98 -5.00 21.48
CA TRP A 309 -6.50 -5.83 20.40
C TRP A 309 -7.07 -7.17 20.86
N SER A 310 -6.72 -7.64 22.07
CA SER A 310 -7.24 -8.89 22.64
C SER A 310 -8.69 -8.76 23.10
N LYS A 311 -9.15 -7.54 23.38
CA LYS A 311 -10.52 -7.23 23.84
C LYS A 311 -11.48 -6.81 22.72
N ILE A 312 -10.96 -6.66 21.50
CA ILE A 312 -11.76 -6.24 20.36
C ILE A 312 -12.47 -7.45 19.75
N PRO A 313 -13.79 -7.39 19.50
CA PRO A 313 -14.54 -8.52 18.96
C PRO A 313 -14.11 -8.80 17.53
N GLY A 314 -13.98 -10.08 17.18
CA GLY A 314 -13.54 -10.54 15.85
C GLY A 314 -12.03 -10.67 15.71
N HIS A 315 -11.60 -11.17 14.56
CA HIS A 315 -10.17 -11.38 14.28
C HIS A 315 -9.52 -10.09 13.75
N VAL A 316 -8.38 -9.73 14.35
CA VAL A 316 -7.52 -8.63 13.88
C VAL A 316 -6.22 -9.24 13.39
N ARG A 317 -5.84 -8.97 12.14
CA ARG A 317 -4.58 -9.47 11.58
C ARG A 317 -3.37 -8.85 12.28
N ALA A 318 -2.25 -9.57 12.32
CA ALA A 318 -1.05 -9.14 13.04
C ALA A 318 -0.52 -7.78 12.54
N HIS A 319 -0.55 -7.54 11.22
CA HIS A 319 -0.09 -6.30 10.61
C HIS A 319 -1.00 -5.09 10.90
N ASP A 320 -2.27 -5.31 11.30
CA ASP A 320 -3.19 -4.24 11.71
C ASP A 320 -3.05 -3.85 13.19
N ARG A 321 -2.27 -4.62 13.97
CA ARG A 321 -2.08 -4.42 15.41
C ARG A 321 -0.93 -3.49 15.76
N VAL A 322 -0.55 -2.59 14.87
CA VAL A 322 0.64 -1.77 15.02
C VAL A 322 0.33 -0.33 15.37
N GLY A 323 1.03 0.18 16.39
CA GLY A 323 1.08 1.57 16.76
C GLY A 323 -0.18 2.14 17.41
N GLU A 324 -0.17 3.44 17.59
CA GLU A 324 -1.28 4.20 18.14
C GLU A 324 -2.31 4.49 17.05
N VAL A 325 -3.58 4.45 17.41
CA VAL A 325 -4.70 4.83 16.55
C VAL A 325 -5.58 5.85 17.25
N TRP A 326 -6.10 6.80 16.51
CA TRP A 326 -7.20 7.62 16.97
C TRP A 326 -8.46 6.76 17.01
N SER A 327 -9.03 6.57 18.18
CA SER A 327 -10.22 5.72 18.33
C SER A 327 -11.26 6.33 19.23
N SER A 328 -12.52 6.06 18.89
CA SER A 328 -13.69 6.37 19.72
C SER A 328 -14.77 5.32 19.49
N CYS A 329 -15.51 5.01 20.56
CA CYS A 329 -16.75 4.22 20.51
C CYS A 329 -17.96 5.03 20.97
N THR A 330 -17.80 6.31 21.26
CA THR A 330 -18.84 7.20 21.81
C THR A 330 -19.54 7.91 20.67
N ALA A 331 -20.82 7.59 20.45
CA ALA A 331 -21.64 8.31 19.49
C ALA A 331 -21.74 9.81 19.87
N GLY A 332 -21.52 10.67 18.90
CA GLY A 332 -21.46 12.14 19.09
C GLY A 332 -20.05 12.66 19.35
N ALA A 333 -19.07 11.81 19.72
CA ALA A 333 -17.68 12.25 19.91
C ALA A 333 -17.11 12.87 18.65
N ALA A 334 -16.44 14.01 18.77
CA ALA A 334 -15.90 14.79 17.67
C ALA A 334 -14.37 14.75 17.62
N LEU A 335 -13.82 14.65 16.42
CA LEU A 335 -12.41 14.85 16.10
C LEU A 335 -12.29 16.02 15.12
N GLU A 336 -11.47 16.99 15.42
CA GLU A 336 -11.18 18.11 14.54
C GLU A 336 -9.81 17.94 13.89
N VAL A 337 -9.75 18.21 12.59
CA VAL A 337 -8.55 17.99 11.76
C VAL A 337 -8.30 19.24 10.94
N SER A 338 -7.13 19.85 11.12
CA SER A 338 -6.64 20.90 10.22
C SER A 338 -5.74 20.26 9.14
N PHE A 339 -6.05 20.51 7.88
CA PHE A 339 -5.32 19.91 6.75
C PHE A 339 -5.18 20.90 5.59
N THR A 340 -4.38 20.55 4.59
CA THR A 340 -4.16 21.39 3.41
C THR A 340 -4.22 20.53 2.15
N GLY A 341 -5.00 20.98 1.17
CA GLY A 341 -5.08 20.32 -0.14
C GLY A 341 -6.49 20.10 -0.62
N THR A 342 -6.65 19.25 -1.63
CA THR A 342 -7.91 18.98 -2.31
C THR A 342 -8.65 17.77 -1.76
N THR A 343 -7.99 16.97 -0.90
CA THR A 343 -8.52 15.70 -0.40
C THR A 343 -8.07 15.47 1.04
N LEU A 344 -8.99 14.97 1.86
CA LEU A 344 -8.72 14.36 3.17
C LEU A 344 -9.11 12.89 3.11
N ALA A 345 -8.20 12.01 3.50
CA ALA A 345 -8.43 10.58 3.56
C ALA A 345 -8.01 10.01 4.91
N ALA A 346 -8.60 8.89 5.29
CA ALA A 346 -8.26 8.13 6.48
C ALA A 346 -7.80 6.72 6.08
N TYR A 347 -6.67 6.28 6.60
CA TYR A 347 -6.34 4.86 6.67
C TYR A 347 -6.85 4.34 8.01
N MET A 348 -7.75 3.38 7.98
CA MET A 348 -8.49 2.93 9.15
C MET A 348 -8.68 1.42 9.16
N THR A 349 -9.01 0.88 10.32
CA THR A 349 -9.49 -0.51 10.46
C THR A 349 -10.98 -0.50 10.75
N THR A 350 -11.75 -1.13 9.89
CA THR A 350 -13.18 -1.39 10.07
C THR A 350 -13.40 -2.85 10.48
N GLY A 351 -14.49 -3.15 11.18
CA GLY A 351 -14.74 -4.51 11.67
C GLY A 351 -16.17 -4.70 12.18
N PRO A 352 -16.43 -5.77 12.97
CA PRO A 352 -17.77 -6.11 13.46
C PRO A 352 -18.44 -5.00 14.27
N ASP A 353 -17.64 -4.20 14.96
CA ASP A 353 -18.07 -3.11 15.85
C ASP A 353 -18.03 -1.71 15.18
N ALA A 354 -17.71 -1.65 13.89
CA ALA A 354 -17.58 -0.38 13.17
C ALA A 354 -18.89 0.42 13.15
N GLY A 355 -18.77 1.70 13.50
CA GLY A 355 -19.83 2.69 13.37
C GLY A 355 -19.85 3.40 12.01
N ALA A 356 -20.43 4.59 11.98
CA ALA A 356 -20.37 5.51 10.87
C ALA A 356 -19.65 6.80 11.28
N LEU A 357 -19.20 7.57 10.31
CA LEU A 357 -18.53 8.85 10.51
C LEU A 357 -19.27 9.93 9.74
N GLU A 358 -19.73 10.93 10.46
CA GLU A 358 -20.26 12.14 9.86
C GLU A 358 -19.13 13.14 9.67
N VAL A 359 -18.97 13.64 8.46
CA VAL A 359 -17.85 14.51 8.07
C VAL A 359 -18.42 15.84 7.59
N SER A 360 -17.93 16.93 8.15
CA SER A 360 -18.16 18.29 7.64
C SER A 360 -16.82 18.99 7.40
N ILE A 361 -16.73 19.78 6.33
CA ILE A 361 -15.57 20.56 5.94
C ILE A 361 -15.92 22.05 6.02
N ASP A 362 -15.07 22.83 6.71
CA ASP A 362 -15.18 24.30 6.84
C ASP A 362 -16.54 24.78 7.33
N GLY A 363 -17.20 23.99 8.18
CA GLY A 363 -18.54 24.30 8.68
C GLY A 363 -19.67 24.08 7.67
N GLY A 364 -19.38 23.49 6.52
CA GLY A 364 -20.38 23.15 5.51
C GLY A 364 -21.31 22.00 5.94
N ALA A 365 -22.24 21.66 5.06
CA ALA A 365 -23.20 20.58 5.28
C ALA A 365 -22.48 19.25 5.52
N PRO A 366 -22.84 18.50 6.58
CA PRO A 366 -22.22 17.20 6.85
C PRO A 366 -22.73 16.13 5.89
N HIS A 367 -21.87 15.13 5.63
CA HIS A 367 -22.23 13.90 4.95
C HIS A 367 -21.84 12.68 5.81
N LEU A 368 -22.57 11.58 5.66
CA LEU A 368 -22.39 10.37 6.45
C LEU A 368 -21.63 9.31 5.64
N LEU A 369 -20.53 8.83 6.19
CA LEU A 369 -19.77 7.71 5.68
C LEU A 369 -20.07 6.46 6.51
N LYS A 370 -20.60 5.42 5.85
CA LYS A 370 -20.80 4.11 6.44
C LYS A 370 -19.73 3.16 5.96
N PHE A 371 -19.09 2.46 6.88
CA PHE A 371 -18.00 1.57 6.58
C PHE A 371 -18.50 0.14 6.42
N ARG A 372 -17.86 -0.62 5.50
CA ARG A 372 -18.16 -2.03 5.32
C ARG A 372 -17.83 -2.79 6.61
N ARG A 373 -18.76 -3.62 7.08
CA ARG A 373 -18.57 -4.49 8.24
C ARG A 373 -18.49 -5.94 7.80
N TRP A 374 -17.56 -6.66 8.43
CA TRP A 374 -17.47 -8.11 8.35
C TRP A 374 -17.75 -8.66 9.74
N GLU A 375 -18.57 -9.68 9.86
CA GLU A 375 -19.02 -10.20 11.18
C GLU A 375 -17.88 -10.75 12.04
N SER A 376 -16.79 -11.20 11.42
CA SER A 376 -15.72 -11.92 12.12
C SER A 376 -14.31 -11.37 11.91
N LEU A 377 -14.12 -10.38 11.03
CA LEU A 377 -12.79 -9.91 10.63
C LEU A 377 -12.71 -8.39 10.68
N HIS A 378 -11.64 -7.87 11.27
CA HIS A 378 -11.20 -6.49 11.08
C HIS A 378 -10.41 -6.37 9.78
N TYR A 379 -10.55 -5.23 9.12
CA TYR A 379 -10.20 -5.04 7.74
C TYR A 379 -9.58 -3.67 7.53
N PRO A 380 -8.37 -3.57 6.94
CA PRO A 380 -7.77 -2.28 6.61
C PRO A 380 -8.54 -1.65 5.45
N PHE A 381 -8.74 -0.35 5.53
CA PHE A 381 -9.53 0.39 4.58
C PHE A 381 -9.03 1.81 4.43
N ALA A 382 -8.96 2.31 3.19
CA ALA A 382 -8.76 3.73 2.93
C ALA A 382 -10.11 4.39 2.64
N ALA A 383 -10.52 5.30 3.53
CA ALA A 383 -11.72 6.09 3.36
C ALA A 383 -11.37 7.48 2.84
N ILE A 384 -11.95 7.89 1.72
CA ILE A 384 -11.93 9.29 1.31
C ILE A 384 -12.97 10.02 2.13
N LEU A 385 -12.52 10.89 3.03
CA LEU A 385 -13.36 11.68 3.90
C LEU A 385 -13.92 12.92 3.21
N ALA A 386 -13.13 13.54 2.36
CA ALA A 386 -13.51 14.63 1.47
C ALA A 386 -12.59 14.69 0.27
N GLU A 387 -13.12 15.08 -0.88
CA GLU A 387 -12.35 15.30 -2.12
C GLU A 387 -12.97 16.40 -2.97
N GLY A 388 -12.23 16.88 -3.99
CA GLY A 388 -12.70 17.95 -4.85
C GLY A 388 -12.72 19.33 -4.20
N LEU A 389 -11.97 19.49 -3.09
CA LEU A 389 -11.82 20.77 -2.41
C LEU A 389 -10.89 21.71 -3.16
N THR A 390 -10.91 22.99 -2.85
CA THR A 390 -9.89 23.93 -3.31
C THR A 390 -8.53 23.57 -2.73
N ASP A 391 -7.44 23.73 -3.48
CA ASP A 391 -6.10 23.45 -2.96
C ASP A 391 -5.66 24.53 -1.97
N GLY A 392 -5.95 24.32 -0.67
CA GLY A 392 -5.73 25.31 0.39
C GLY A 392 -5.93 24.71 1.79
N PRO A 393 -5.86 25.54 2.83
CA PRO A 393 -6.12 25.11 4.20
C PRO A 393 -7.61 24.85 4.43
N HIS A 394 -7.91 23.78 5.14
CA HIS A 394 -9.27 23.34 5.49
C HIS A 394 -9.34 22.86 6.93
N ARG A 395 -10.57 22.83 7.45
CA ARG A 395 -10.90 22.18 8.73
C ARG A 395 -11.97 21.14 8.51
N ALA A 396 -11.68 19.91 8.93
CA ALA A 396 -12.67 18.84 8.99
C ALA A 396 -13.13 18.63 10.43
N ARG A 397 -14.42 18.39 10.60
CA ARG A 397 -15.02 17.89 11.84
C ARG A 397 -15.58 16.51 11.55
N LEU A 398 -15.08 15.50 12.27
CA LEU A 398 -15.45 14.10 12.15
C LEU A 398 -16.22 13.70 13.40
N VAL A 399 -17.48 13.31 13.26
CA VAL A 399 -18.35 12.95 14.39
C VAL A 399 -18.74 11.49 14.29
N VAL A 400 -18.49 10.73 15.36
CA VAL A 400 -18.90 9.33 15.44
C VAL A 400 -20.42 9.22 15.43
N ARG A 401 -20.94 8.35 14.57
CA ARG A 401 -22.37 8.02 14.50
C ARG A 401 -22.59 6.53 14.67
N GLU A 402 -23.72 6.17 15.28
CA GLU A 402 -24.14 4.78 15.29
C GLU A 402 -24.46 4.30 13.88
N ASP A 403 -24.03 3.08 13.56
CA ASP A 403 -24.54 2.33 12.42
C ASP A 403 -25.33 1.12 12.94
N ARG A 404 -26.59 1.05 12.55
CA ARG A 404 -27.49 -0.03 12.94
C ARG A 404 -27.65 -1.01 11.78
N ARG A 405 -26.99 -2.15 11.92
CA ARG A 405 -27.19 -3.29 11.04
C ARG A 405 -27.65 -4.47 11.89
N ASP A 406 -28.63 -5.22 11.39
CA ASP A 406 -29.19 -6.40 12.09
C ASP A 406 -29.70 -6.08 13.51
N GLY A 407 -30.21 -4.86 13.71
CA GLY A 407 -30.78 -4.42 14.97
C GLY A 407 -29.79 -4.06 16.10
N LYS A 408 -28.48 -4.28 15.89
CA LYS A 408 -27.44 -3.98 16.88
C LYS A 408 -26.70 -2.69 16.49
N PRO A 409 -26.74 -1.64 17.37
CA PRO A 409 -25.98 -0.43 17.14
C PRO A 409 -24.48 -0.68 17.35
N THR A 410 -23.66 -0.12 16.49
CA THR A 410 -22.20 -0.09 16.62
C THR A 410 -21.69 1.31 16.35
N SER A 411 -20.65 1.75 17.05
CA SER A 411 -20.15 3.11 16.96
C SER A 411 -18.62 3.22 16.97
N THR A 412 -17.90 2.10 16.90
CA THR A 412 -16.44 2.17 17.00
C THR A 412 -15.81 2.65 15.70
N ILE A 413 -14.94 3.66 15.80
CA ILE A 413 -14.09 4.15 14.72
C ILE A 413 -12.63 4.01 15.16
N ARG A 414 -11.75 3.52 14.27
CA ARG A 414 -10.30 3.40 14.48
C ARG A 414 -9.55 3.95 13.28
N LEU A 415 -8.94 5.11 13.43
CA LEU A 415 -8.15 5.80 12.40
C LEU A 415 -6.67 5.61 12.71
N HIS A 416 -5.97 4.86 11.88
CA HIS A 416 -4.52 4.70 12.01
C HIS A 416 -3.78 5.98 11.62
N ARG A 417 -4.20 6.59 10.52
CA ARG A 417 -3.58 7.78 9.96
C ARG A 417 -4.60 8.58 9.17
N LEU A 418 -4.43 9.88 9.17
CA LEU A 418 -5.10 10.78 8.25
C LEU A 418 -4.11 11.28 7.21
N TYR A 419 -4.55 11.38 5.98
CA TYR A 419 -3.77 11.86 4.85
C TYR A 419 -4.45 13.04 4.19
N GLU A 420 -3.65 14.02 3.82
CA GLU A 420 -4.04 15.13 2.97
C GLU A 420 -3.37 15.01 1.60
N ASN A 421 -4.01 15.49 0.55
CA ASN A 421 -3.45 15.50 -0.81
C ASN A 421 -3.63 16.88 -1.43
N GLY A 422 -2.53 17.58 -1.77
CA GLY A 422 -2.58 18.92 -2.32
C GLY A 422 -1.28 19.35 -2.99
N LEU A 423 -1.39 20.03 -4.12
CA LEU A 423 -0.27 20.42 -4.97
C LEU A 423 0.66 21.45 -4.31
N ARG A 424 0.11 22.38 -3.50
CA ARG A 424 0.90 23.42 -2.78
C ARG A 424 1.86 22.81 -1.75
N ALA A 425 1.60 21.59 -1.31
CA ALA A 425 2.47 20.89 -0.39
C ALA A 425 3.72 20.31 -1.07
N ALA A 426 3.62 19.90 -2.33
CA ALA A 426 4.73 19.40 -3.13
C ALA A 426 5.75 20.52 -3.43
N VAL A 427 5.28 21.71 -3.81
CA VAL A 427 6.14 22.87 -4.15
C VAL A 427 6.95 23.40 -2.96
N ARG A 428 6.45 23.29 -1.72
CA ARG A 428 7.18 23.76 -0.52
C ARG A 428 8.34 22.86 -0.10
N ARG A 429 8.39 21.60 -0.52
CA ARG A 429 9.53 20.72 -0.28
C ARG A 429 10.71 21.08 -1.17
N ASP A 430 10.49 21.29 -2.46
CA ASP A 430 11.54 21.64 -3.42
C ASP A 430 12.28 22.93 -3.01
N SER A 431 11.56 23.94 -2.48
CA SER A 431 12.16 25.16 -2.00
C SER A 431 12.94 25.04 -0.69
N ARG A 432 12.61 24.08 0.19
CA ARG A 432 13.35 23.85 1.46
C ARG A 432 14.55 22.91 1.30
N GLU A 433 14.51 21.99 0.37
CA GLU A 433 15.65 21.12 0.02
C GLU A 433 16.67 21.85 -0.86
N ALA A 434 16.22 22.74 -1.75
CA ALA A 434 17.10 23.64 -2.51
C ALA A 434 17.84 24.64 -1.62
N CYS A 435 17.30 25.04 -0.46
CA CYS A 435 17.96 25.92 0.51
C CYS A 435 18.91 25.18 1.48
N ARG A 436 18.97 23.86 1.44
CA ARG A 436 19.86 23.02 2.30
C ARG A 436 21.00 22.36 1.53
N ARG A 437 21.09 22.59 0.25
CA ARG A 437 22.24 22.27 -0.62
C ARG A 437 22.99 23.55 -0.98
#